data_f4960e747b645eef4bd2cbe02d154612
#
_entry.id   f4960e747b645eef4bd2cbe02d154612
#
_cell.length_a   1.000
_cell.length_b   1.000
_cell.length_c   1.000
_cell.angle_alpha   90.00
_cell.angle_beta   90.00
_cell.angle_gamma   90.00
#
_symmetry.space_group_name_H-M   'P 1'
#
loop_
_entity.id
_entity.type
_entity.pdbx_description
1 polymer ?
#
loop_
_entity_poly.entity_id
_entity_poly.type
_entity_poly.pdbx_seq_one_letter_code
_entity_poly.pdbx_strand_id
1 'polypeptide(L)'
;GIVKNQSFKVDDTFTESVQWAPVGFHDSTQLRVIVMIQNEVTKDIYQVAYKDLENPSNILGIEEEMILGTEFSLFPNPADRIFRLLFERPLRAETDWIVFDQNGIQRLTGWIRKNEEELVINVSHLPAGVYFIQLFHNKYLWKPRRFIIIHH
;
A
#
# COMPACT_ATOMS: atom_id res chain seq x y z
N GLY A 1 -7.79 -10.97 14.70
CA GLY A 1 -6.92 -11.52 13.64
C GLY A 1 -6.71 -13.00 13.81
N ILE A 2 -6.30 -13.67 12.74
CA ILE A 2 -5.92 -15.09 12.78
C ILE A 2 -4.42 -15.15 12.94
N VAL A 3 -3.95 -15.85 13.97
CA VAL A 3 -2.52 -16.06 14.23
C VAL A 3 -2.14 -17.45 13.74
N LYS A 4 -1.12 -17.56 12.90
CA LYS A 4 -0.54 -18.81 12.42
C LYS A 4 0.88 -18.96 12.94
N ASN A 5 1.11 -19.92 13.80
CA ASN A 5 2.43 -20.24 14.35
C ASN A 5 3.09 -21.36 13.53
N GLN A 6 3.41 -21.04 12.28
CA GLN A 6 4.14 -21.97 11.41
C GLN A 6 5.18 -21.23 10.56
N SER A 7 6.23 -21.92 10.19
CA SER A 7 7.24 -21.38 9.28
C SER A 7 6.79 -21.58 7.83
N PHE A 8 6.90 -20.52 7.05
CA PHE A 8 6.65 -20.54 5.61
C PHE A 8 7.97 -20.44 4.87
N LYS A 9 8.08 -21.18 3.77
CA LYS A 9 9.19 -21.06 2.81
C LYS A 9 8.79 -20.14 1.68
N VAL A 10 9.77 -19.72 0.90
CA VAL A 10 9.50 -19.01 -0.36
C VAL A 10 8.64 -19.93 -1.24
N ASP A 11 7.63 -19.37 -1.87
CA ASP A 11 6.63 -20.06 -2.72
C ASP A 11 5.60 -20.94 -1.98
N ASP A 12 5.62 -20.98 -0.66
CA ASP A 12 4.53 -21.61 0.09
C ASP A 12 3.23 -20.78 -0.08
N THR A 13 2.15 -21.47 -0.40
CA THR A 13 0.81 -20.88 -0.47
C THR A 13 -0.10 -21.48 0.58
N PHE A 14 -0.93 -20.67 1.19
CA PHE A 14 -1.99 -21.15 2.06
C PHE A 14 -3.28 -20.40 1.81
N THR A 15 -4.39 -21.05 2.05
CA THR A 15 -5.73 -20.43 1.94
C THR A 15 -6.38 -20.44 3.31
N GLU A 16 -6.92 -19.30 3.69
CA GLU A 16 -7.69 -19.14 4.92
C GLU A 16 -9.02 -18.49 4.61
N SER A 17 -10.09 -19.01 5.19
CA SER A 17 -11.43 -18.46 5.04
C SER A 17 -11.83 -17.74 6.32
N VAL A 18 -12.12 -16.46 6.20
CA VAL A 18 -12.61 -15.64 7.30
C VAL A 18 -14.04 -15.21 7.00
N GLN A 19 -14.95 -15.55 7.91
CA GLN A 19 -16.31 -15.03 7.86
C GLN A 19 -16.43 -13.86 8.82
N TRP A 20 -16.94 -12.77 8.33
CA TRP A 20 -17.20 -11.57 9.10
C TRP A 20 -18.54 -10.96 8.70
N ALA A 21 -19.35 -10.64 9.71
CA ALA A 21 -20.60 -9.92 9.53
C ALA A 21 -20.40 -8.48 9.97
N PRO A 22 -20.29 -7.54 9.02
CA PRO A 22 -20.15 -6.12 9.37
C PRO A 22 -21.44 -5.61 9.98
N VAL A 23 -21.33 -4.80 11.05
CA VAL A 23 -22.46 -4.17 11.73
C VAL A 23 -22.28 -2.66 11.76
N GLY A 24 -23.37 -1.91 11.60
CA GLY A 24 -23.36 -0.46 11.79
C GLY A 24 -22.88 0.39 10.62
N PHE A 25 -22.90 -0.13 9.39
CA PHE A 25 -22.64 0.68 8.19
C PHE A 25 -23.92 0.84 7.34
N HIS A 26 -24.01 1.95 6.63
CA HIS A 26 -25.17 2.29 5.82
C HIS A 26 -25.00 2.00 4.33
N ASP A 27 -23.78 1.85 3.87
CA ASP A 27 -23.47 1.67 2.44
C ASP A 27 -22.35 0.64 2.27
N SER A 28 -22.69 -0.51 1.71
CA SER A 28 -21.73 -1.59 1.46
C SER A 28 -20.77 -1.28 0.29
N THR A 29 -21.13 -0.36 -0.58
CA THR A 29 -20.31 0.01 -1.75
C THR A 29 -19.05 0.79 -1.37
N GLN A 30 -19.03 1.35 -0.16
CA GLN A 30 -17.88 2.08 0.36
C GLN A 30 -16.97 1.25 1.27
N LEU A 31 -17.26 -0.05 1.39
CA LEU A 31 -16.45 -0.93 2.21
C LEU A 31 -15.25 -1.48 1.43
N ARG A 32 -14.10 -1.44 2.09
CA ARG A 32 -12.87 -2.05 1.60
C ARG A 32 -12.35 -3.05 2.63
N VAL A 33 -12.09 -4.27 2.19
CA VAL A 33 -11.39 -5.28 3.01
C VAL A 33 -9.90 -5.16 2.73
N ILE A 34 -9.13 -4.97 3.79
CA ILE A 34 -7.67 -4.97 3.73
C ILE A 34 -7.19 -6.20 4.49
N VAL A 35 -6.37 -7.00 3.84
CA VAL A 35 -5.71 -8.16 4.44
C VAL A 35 -4.21 -7.91 4.44
N MET A 36 -3.57 -8.15 5.58
CA MET A 36 -2.12 -8.03 5.70
C MET A 36 -1.52 -9.26 6.37
N ILE A 37 -0.34 -9.65 5.93
CA ILE A 37 0.50 -10.62 6.61
C ILE A 37 1.60 -9.86 7.31
N GLN A 38 1.63 -9.98 8.63
CA GLN A 38 2.53 -9.22 9.50
C GLN A 38 3.24 -10.16 10.47
N ASN A 39 4.50 -9.91 10.73
CA ASN A 39 5.19 -10.53 11.85
C ASN A 39 4.68 -9.92 13.16
N GLU A 40 4.20 -10.75 14.06
CA GLU A 40 3.60 -10.27 15.32
C GLU A 40 4.62 -9.62 16.27
N VAL A 41 5.87 -10.05 16.21
CA VAL A 41 6.95 -9.56 17.09
C VAL A 41 7.63 -8.33 16.49
N THR A 42 8.10 -8.41 15.24
CA THR A 42 8.86 -7.32 14.60
C THR A 42 7.96 -6.27 13.97
N LYS A 43 6.66 -6.56 13.81
CA LYS A 43 5.67 -5.72 13.11
C LYS A 43 6.00 -5.48 11.62
N ASP A 44 6.92 -6.27 11.06
CA ASP A 44 7.20 -6.22 9.63
C ASP A 44 5.99 -6.71 8.84
N ILE A 45 5.59 -5.94 7.84
CA ILE A 45 4.51 -6.31 6.92
C ILE A 45 5.13 -7.00 5.72
N TYR A 46 4.78 -8.26 5.52
CA TYR A 46 5.29 -9.07 4.40
C TYR A 46 4.44 -8.91 3.15
N GLN A 47 3.12 -8.79 3.33
CA GLN A 47 2.18 -8.67 2.22
C GLN A 47 0.93 -7.92 2.65
N VAL A 48 0.40 -7.11 1.74
CA VAL A 48 -0.90 -6.43 1.90
C VAL A 48 -1.71 -6.66 0.63
N ALA A 49 -2.97 -6.97 0.80
CA ALA A 49 -3.94 -6.99 -0.28
C ALA A 49 -5.23 -6.29 0.17
N TYR A 50 -5.95 -5.70 -0.76
CA TYR A 50 -7.27 -5.14 -0.47
C TYR A 50 -8.29 -5.50 -1.54
N LYS A 51 -9.55 -5.41 -1.17
CA LYS A 51 -10.67 -5.54 -2.11
C LYS A 51 -11.81 -4.60 -1.71
N ASP A 52 -12.34 -3.92 -2.70
CA ASP A 52 -13.60 -3.18 -2.56
C ASP A 52 -14.78 -4.15 -2.71
N LEU A 53 -15.82 -3.98 -1.89
CA LEU A 53 -16.97 -4.90 -1.88
C LEU A 53 -18.01 -4.61 -2.95
N GLU A 54 -17.79 -3.63 -3.82
CA GLU A 54 -18.73 -3.27 -4.90
C GLU A 54 -19.04 -4.39 -5.89
N ASN A 55 -18.23 -5.45 -5.95
CA ASN A 55 -18.48 -6.55 -6.85
C ASN A 55 -17.95 -7.89 -6.31
N PRO A 56 -18.81 -8.71 -5.66
CA PRO A 56 -18.37 -9.97 -5.07
C PRO A 56 -17.97 -11.06 -6.09
N SER A 57 -18.11 -10.82 -7.38
CA SER A 57 -17.93 -11.83 -8.41
C SER A 57 -16.48 -12.12 -8.84
N ASN A 58 -15.46 -11.44 -8.29
CA ASN A 58 -14.05 -11.65 -8.66
C ASN A 58 -13.16 -11.99 -7.45
N ILE A 59 -13.47 -13.08 -6.74
CA ILE A 59 -12.68 -13.53 -5.57
C ILE A 59 -11.65 -14.62 -5.93
N LEU A 60 -11.35 -14.88 -7.16
CA LEU A 60 -10.32 -15.86 -7.50
C LEU A 60 -9.45 -15.34 -8.63
N GLY A 61 -8.21 -15.09 -8.28
CA GLY A 61 -7.16 -14.79 -9.22
C GLY A 61 -6.24 -13.70 -8.68
N ILE A 62 -5.24 -14.08 -7.88
CA ILE A 62 -3.95 -13.42 -7.99
C ILE A 62 -3.43 -13.90 -9.34
N GLU A 63 -3.95 -13.33 -10.42
CA GLU A 63 -3.18 -13.31 -11.63
C GLU A 63 -2.02 -12.36 -11.31
N GLU A 64 -0.82 -12.92 -11.27
CA GLU A 64 0.43 -12.20 -11.48
C GLU A 64 0.43 -11.60 -12.90
N GLU A 65 -0.57 -10.81 -13.20
CA GLU A 65 -0.49 -9.94 -14.35
C GLU A 65 0.52 -8.87 -14.00
N MET A 66 1.70 -9.08 -14.60
CA MET A 66 2.82 -8.15 -14.67
C MET A 66 2.45 -6.81 -14.07
N ILE A 67 2.89 -6.63 -12.85
CA ILE A 67 3.05 -5.35 -12.20
C ILE A 67 3.39 -4.38 -13.33
N LEU A 68 2.55 -3.40 -13.59
CA LEU A 68 2.89 -2.26 -14.45
C LEU A 68 4.10 -1.52 -13.86
N GLY A 69 4.90 -2.28 -13.09
CA GLY A 69 5.92 -1.93 -12.16
C GLY A 69 7.13 -1.35 -12.82
N THR A 70 7.05 -0.09 -13.05
CA THR A 70 8.25 0.71 -12.96
C THR A 70 8.65 0.70 -11.50
N GLU A 71 9.84 0.20 -11.21
CA GLU A 71 10.46 0.39 -9.91
C GLU A 71 10.60 1.89 -9.65
N PHE A 72 10.53 2.30 -8.40
CA PHE A 72 10.75 3.69 -8.04
C PHE A 72 11.67 3.81 -6.83
N SER A 73 12.43 4.87 -6.77
CA SER A 73 13.24 5.26 -5.63
C SER A 73 12.63 6.45 -4.89
N LEU A 74 12.95 6.55 -3.61
CA LEU A 74 12.53 7.62 -2.71
C LEU A 74 13.74 8.41 -2.24
N PHE A 75 13.72 9.72 -2.40
CA PHE A 75 14.76 10.58 -1.83
C PHE A 75 14.28 12.03 -1.63
N PRO A 76 14.89 12.79 -0.70
CA PRO A 76 15.76 12.26 0.34
C PRO A 76 14.98 11.36 1.32
N ASN A 77 15.70 10.44 1.91
CA ASN A 77 15.19 9.63 3.02
C ASN A 77 16.32 9.49 4.05
N PRO A 78 16.27 10.17 5.18
CA PRO A 78 15.14 10.96 5.72
C PRO A 78 14.79 12.20 4.90
N ALA A 79 13.50 12.58 4.94
CA ALA A 79 12.94 13.79 4.35
C ALA A 79 12.72 14.85 5.42
N ASP A 80 12.87 16.14 5.07
CA ASP A 80 12.51 17.27 5.92
C ASP A 80 11.17 17.89 5.47
N ARG A 81 11.15 18.49 4.30
CA ARG A 81 9.99 19.22 3.78
C ARG A 81 9.32 18.55 2.61
N ILE A 82 10.13 17.94 1.77
CA ILE A 82 9.68 17.24 0.56
C ILE A 82 10.40 15.92 0.44
N PHE A 83 9.78 14.98 -0.22
CA PHE A 83 10.46 13.84 -0.81
C PHE A 83 9.99 13.65 -2.25
N ARG A 84 10.78 12.92 -3.02
CA ARG A 84 10.55 12.65 -4.43
C ARG A 84 10.46 11.16 -4.67
N LEU A 85 9.54 10.75 -5.52
CA LEU A 85 9.57 9.46 -6.16
C LEU A 85 10.17 9.65 -7.55
N LEU A 86 11.18 8.87 -7.86
CA LEU A 86 11.72 8.75 -9.21
C LEU A 86 11.39 7.36 -9.73
N PHE A 87 10.73 7.32 -10.86
CA PHE A 87 10.38 6.09 -11.57
C PHE A 87 11.49 5.72 -12.55
N GLU A 88 11.87 4.44 -12.61
CA GLU A 88 12.86 3.97 -13.59
C GLU A 88 12.40 4.12 -15.04
N ARG A 89 11.09 4.16 -15.24
CA ARG A 89 10.43 4.37 -16.52
C ARG A 89 9.16 5.18 -16.31
N PRO A 90 8.71 5.92 -17.33
CA PRO A 90 7.45 6.65 -17.25
C PRO A 90 6.27 5.74 -16.89
N LEU A 91 5.40 6.22 -16.04
CA LEU A 91 4.18 5.49 -15.66
C LEU A 91 3.30 5.23 -16.89
N ARG A 92 2.83 4.00 -17.02
CA ARG A 92 1.99 3.60 -18.15
C ARG A 92 0.53 4.01 -18.03
N ALA A 93 0.11 4.37 -16.82
CA ALA A 93 -1.26 4.78 -16.51
C ALA A 93 -1.26 5.83 -15.40
N GLU A 94 -2.37 6.55 -15.27
CA GLU A 94 -2.62 7.37 -14.08
C GLU A 94 -2.62 6.47 -12.84
N THR A 95 -1.87 6.88 -11.83
CA THR A 95 -1.56 6.05 -10.66
C THR A 95 -1.89 6.83 -9.41
N ASP A 96 -2.70 6.26 -8.56
CA ASP A 96 -3.00 6.82 -7.24
C ASP A 96 -1.89 6.50 -6.24
N TRP A 97 -1.76 7.34 -5.23
CA TRP A 97 -0.85 7.09 -4.12
C TRP A 97 -1.45 7.50 -2.78
N ILE A 98 -1.00 6.83 -1.76
CA ILE A 98 -1.39 7.08 -0.37
C ILE A 98 -0.15 7.06 0.52
N VAL A 99 -0.05 8.01 1.45
CA VAL A 99 0.91 7.99 2.55
C VAL A 99 0.16 7.69 3.83
N PHE A 100 0.67 6.74 4.58
CA PHE A 100 0.14 6.38 5.90
C PHE A 100 1.26 6.28 6.93
N ASP A 101 0.91 6.49 8.19
CA ASP A 101 1.84 6.37 9.30
C ASP A 101 1.98 4.92 9.77
N GLN A 102 2.82 4.68 10.78
CA GLN A 102 3.09 3.37 11.35
C GLN A 102 1.85 2.69 11.97
N ASN A 103 0.77 3.44 12.23
CA ASN A 103 -0.49 2.92 12.75
C ASN A 103 -1.49 2.59 11.62
N GLY A 104 -1.07 2.78 10.35
CA GLY A 104 -1.93 2.60 9.18
C GLY A 104 -2.90 3.76 8.94
N ILE A 105 -2.74 4.88 9.64
CA ILE A 105 -3.60 6.04 9.46
C ILE A 105 -3.15 6.80 8.22
N GLN A 106 -4.07 6.99 7.28
CA GLN A 106 -3.83 7.80 6.08
C GLN A 106 -3.53 9.24 6.46
N ARG A 107 -2.46 9.78 5.92
CA ARG A 107 -2.00 11.14 6.12
C ARG A 107 -2.08 12.00 4.88
N LEU A 108 -1.73 11.45 3.73
CA LEU A 108 -1.77 12.12 2.43
C LEU A 108 -2.28 11.15 1.37
N THR A 109 -2.85 11.70 0.33
CA THR A 109 -3.22 10.97 -0.88
C THR A 109 -3.15 11.90 -2.09
N GLY A 110 -3.04 11.31 -3.26
CA GLY A 110 -3.06 12.01 -4.52
C GLY A 110 -2.93 11.04 -5.68
N TRP A 111 -2.66 11.60 -6.83
CA TRP A 111 -2.51 10.85 -8.07
C TRP A 111 -1.35 11.39 -8.91
N ILE A 112 -0.84 10.57 -9.82
CA ILE A 112 0.27 10.84 -10.73
C ILE A 112 -0.23 10.61 -12.14
N ARG A 113 0.07 11.52 -13.03
CA ARG A 113 -0.34 11.38 -14.44
C ARG A 113 0.43 10.26 -15.14
N LYS A 114 -0.20 9.72 -16.14
CA LYS A 114 0.47 8.88 -17.12
C LYS A 114 1.67 9.62 -17.73
N ASN A 115 2.75 8.89 -17.99
CA ASN A 115 4.00 9.36 -18.57
C ASN A 115 4.85 10.26 -17.65
N GLU A 116 4.47 10.46 -16.40
CA GLU A 116 5.34 11.11 -15.41
C GLU A 116 6.48 10.17 -14.98
N GLU A 117 7.65 10.73 -14.77
CA GLU A 117 8.86 10.04 -14.28
C GLU A 117 9.23 10.46 -12.86
N GLU A 118 8.61 11.51 -12.35
CA GLU A 118 8.87 12.04 -11.02
C GLU A 118 7.57 12.51 -10.36
N LEU A 119 7.49 12.32 -9.04
CA LEU A 119 6.49 12.95 -8.17
C LEU A 119 7.18 13.61 -6.99
N VAL A 120 6.87 14.88 -6.74
CA VAL A 120 7.31 15.62 -5.55
C VAL A 120 6.17 15.73 -4.56
N ILE A 121 6.39 15.28 -3.33
CA ILE A 121 5.38 15.32 -2.26
C ILE A 121 5.87 16.23 -1.14
N ASN A 122 5.05 17.21 -0.77
CA ASN A 122 5.30 18.07 0.38
C ASN A 122 4.83 17.38 1.67
N VAL A 123 5.75 17.19 2.60
CA VAL A 123 5.52 16.54 3.90
C VAL A 123 5.84 17.44 5.08
N SER A 124 6.10 18.73 4.84
CA SER A 124 6.49 19.70 5.88
C SER A 124 5.47 19.86 7.01
N HIS A 125 4.23 19.47 6.78
CA HIS A 125 3.14 19.56 7.75
C HIS A 125 2.90 18.25 8.51
N LEU A 126 3.60 17.18 8.16
CA LEU A 126 3.52 15.92 8.87
C LEU A 126 4.51 15.90 10.04
N PRO A 127 4.16 15.34 11.19
CA PRO A 127 5.10 15.16 12.29
C PRO A 127 6.33 14.34 11.90
N ALA A 128 7.46 14.55 12.58
CA ALA A 128 8.60 13.65 12.45
C ALA A 128 8.20 12.23 12.84
N GLY A 129 8.64 11.23 12.04
CA GLY A 129 8.23 9.85 12.26
C GLY A 129 8.48 8.95 11.07
N VAL A 130 8.00 7.70 11.20
CA VAL A 130 8.07 6.68 10.15
C VAL A 130 6.76 6.67 9.37
N TYR A 131 6.88 6.67 8.07
CA TYR A 131 5.76 6.67 7.13
C TYR A 131 5.99 5.65 6.02
N PHE A 132 4.89 5.33 5.34
CA PHE A 132 4.90 4.44 4.19
C PHE A 132 4.16 5.11 3.06
N ILE A 133 4.67 4.95 1.85
CA ILE A 133 3.95 5.33 0.63
C ILE A 133 3.62 4.07 -0.16
N GLN A 134 2.41 4.01 -0.64
CA GLN A 134 1.92 2.97 -1.53
C GLN A 134 1.30 3.59 -2.77
N LEU A 135 1.65 3.04 -3.93
CA LEU A 135 1.04 3.37 -5.20
C LEU A 135 0.06 2.28 -5.60
N PHE A 136 -0.98 2.67 -6.31
CA PHE A 136 -1.95 1.72 -6.83
C PHE A 136 -2.63 2.25 -8.11
N HIS A 137 -2.99 1.34 -8.98
CA HIS A 137 -3.76 1.61 -10.19
C HIS A 137 -4.77 0.49 -10.38
N ASN A 138 -6.07 0.80 -10.34
CA ASN A 138 -7.14 -0.21 -10.35
C ASN A 138 -6.90 -1.27 -9.26
N LYS A 139 -6.73 -2.53 -9.67
CA LYS A 139 -6.45 -3.67 -8.79
C LYS A 139 -4.96 -3.89 -8.48
N TYR A 140 -4.07 -3.11 -9.10
CA TYR A 140 -2.62 -3.29 -8.97
C TYR A 140 -2.06 -2.44 -7.85
N LEU A 141 -1.24 -3.08 -6.99
CA LEU A 141 -0.58 -2.45 -5.86
C LEU A 141 0.93 -2.58 -6.03
N TRP A 142 1.65 -1.47 -5.88
CA TRP A 142 3.09 -1.52 -5.69
C TRP A 142 3.41 -1.90 -4.26
N LYS A 143 4.57 -2.50 -4.05
CA LYS A 143 5.06 -2.77 -2.70
C LYS A 143 5.21 -1.44 -1.94
N PRO A 144 4.65 -1.30 -0.74
CA PRO A 144 4.83 -0.09 0.06
C PRO A 144 6.31 0.20 0.32
N ARG A 145 6.70 1.47 0.26
CA ARG A 145 8.06 1.91 0.57
C ARG A 145 8.05 2.75 1.83
N ARG A 146 8.94 2.40 2.76
CA ARG A 146 9.13 3.13 4.02
C ARG A 146 10.00 4.36 3.79
N PHE A 147 9.64 5.46 4.44
CA PHE A 147 10.47 6.65 4.55
C PHE A 147 10.35 7.27 5.95
N ILE A 148 11.27 8.15 6.26
CA ILE A 148 11.36 8.80 7.57
C ILE A 148 11.29 10.30 7.35
N ILE A 149 10.48 10.98 8.18
CA ILE A 149 10.44 12.44 8.24
C ILE A 149 11.20 12.89 9.48
N ILE A 150 12.11 13.85 9.28
CA ILE A 150 12.84 14.55 10.34
C ILE A 150 12.73 16.06 10.09
N HIS A 151 12.55 16.83 11.14
CA HIS A 151 12.58 18.29 11.07
C HIS A 151 13.81 18.81 11.81
N HIS A 152 14.46 19.77 11.19
CA HIS A 152 15.61 20.48 11.75
C HIS A 152 15.23 21.87 12.23
#